data_d54bf7ebe57aba366f7ccf4d2f3091fc
#
_entry.id   d54bf7ebe57aba366f7ccf4d2f3091fc
#
_cell.length_a   1.000
_cell.length_b   1.000
_cell.length_c   1.000
_cell.angle_alpha   90.00
_cell.angle_beta   90.00
_cell.angle_gamma   90.00
#
_symmetry.space_group_name_H-M   'P 1'
#
loop_
_entity.id
_entity.type
_entity.pdbx_description
1 polymer ?
#
loop_
_entity_poly.entity_id
_entity_poly.type
_entity_poly.pdbx_seq_one_letter_code
_entity_poly.pdbx_strand_id
1 'polypeptide(L)'
;LNIKSNAEAYLTTDDIIDLSDRLDEKGQLVWDAPEGNWNIIRFGYTLTGAKNGPATAEGEGLEVDKMDTTSLNFHYNSFAKKLVNHAGEYTGNTFKFFLFDSWECKQQNWTEHFPSAFENLNGYSLNSWIPVLCGELINNLDESEAFLHDFRSTIAYLIGNNYYKHFADLCHRDNMEMHAEVIYSGKYPPLDIMKANSYADLPMFEFWAGHNDDTFIEFNPEDGPFFVFPMNAALFYD
;
A
#
# COMPACT_ATOMS: atom_id res chain seq x y z
N LEU A 1 -16.73 -7.93 -5.70
CA LEU A 1 -17.07 -7.67 -7.11
C LEU A 1 -18.27 -8.53 -7.48
N ASN A 2 -19.40 -7.92 -7.88
CA ASN A 2 -20.51 -8.65 -8.50
C ASN A 2 -20.12 -8.93 -9.95
N ILE A 3 -19.47 -10.06 -10.19
CA ILE A 3 -19.14 -10.53 -11.53
C ILE A 3 -20.46 -10.88 -12.22
N LYS A 4 -20.77 -10.19 -13.30
CA LYS A 4 -21.90 -10.54 -14.17
C LYS A 4 -21.63 -11.91 -14.75
N SER A 5 -22.35 -12.92 -14.29
CA SER A 5 -22.21 -14.32 -14.72
C SER A 5 -22.77 -14.60 -16.12
N ASN A 6 -22.89 -13.62 -16.99
CA ASN A 6 -23.32 -13.83 -18.37
C ASN A 6 -22.10 -14.03 -19.25
N ALA A 7 -21.89 -15.26 -19.67
CA ALA A 7 -20.81 -15.77 -20.51
C ALA A 7 -20.78 -15.22 -21.97
N GLU A 8 -21.35 -14.07 -22.24
CA GLU A 8 -21.46 -13.51 -23.59
C GLU A 8 -20.83 -12.13 -23.68
N ALA A 9 -19.60 -12.05 -23.97
CA ALA A 9 -18.72 -10.94 -24.33
C ALA A 9 -17.67 -10.65 -23.27
N TYR A 10 -16.66 -11.49 -23.21
CA TYR A 10 -15.37 -11.08 -22.65
C TYR A 10 -14.75 -10.07 -23.62
N LEU A 11 -14.28 -8.94 -23.09
CA LEU A 11 -13.35 -8.10 -23.81
C LEU A 11 -12.01 -8.84 -23.92
N THR A 12 -11.28 -8.58 -24.99
CA THR A 12 -9.87 -8.99 -25.09
C THR A 12 -8.98 -7.77 -24.85
N THR A 13 -7.70 -7.98 -24.62
CA THR A 13 -6.75 -6.86 -24.52
C THR A 13 -6.71 -6.02 -25.79
N ASP A 14 -7.01 -6.59 -26.95
CA ASP A 14 -7.06 -5.90 -28.24
C ASP A 14 -8.29 -4.98 -28.37
N ASP A 15 -9.35 -5.21 -27.56
CA ASP A 15 -10.52 -4.35 -27.52
C ASP A 15 -10.31 -3.09 -26.65
N ILE A 16 -9.19 -3.00 -25.93
CA ILE A 16 -8.88 -1.89 -25.04
C ILE A 16 -8.02 -0.87 -25.79
N ILE A 17 -8.54 0.33 -25.89
CA ILE A 17 -7.82 1.46 -26.50
C ILE A 17 -7.44 2.45 -25.42
N ASP A 18 -6.14 2.66 -25.21
CA ASP A 18 -5.65 3.72 -24.34
C ASP A 18 -5.75 5.06 -25.06
N LEU A 19 -6.53 5.97 -24.50
CA LEU A 19 -6.77 7.31 -25.01
C LEU A 19 -6.10 8.39 -24.15
N SER A 20 -5.19 8.02 -23.27
CA SER A 20 -4.53 8.96 -22.34
C SER A 20 -3.82 10.09 -23.06
N ASP A 21 -3.17 9.81 -24.18
CA ASP A 21 -2.48 10.82 -25.00
C ASP A 21 -3.42 11.78 -25.74
N ARG A 22 -4.72 11.52 -25.73
CA ARG A 22 -5.75 12.32 -26.39
C ARG A 22 -6.51 13.23 -25.44
N LEU A 23 -6.13 13.24 -24.17
CA LEU A 23 -6.62 14.16 -23.17
C LEU A 23 -5.80 15.46 -23.23
N ASP A 24 -6.47 16.59 -23.30
CA ASP A 24 -5.81 17.89 -23.13
C ASP A 24 -5.55 18.21 -21.65
N GLU A 25 -4.84 19.32 -21.40
CA GLU A 25 -4.51 19.79 -20.05
C GLU A 25 -5.76 20.09 -19.18
N LYS A 26 -6.92 20.26 -19.80
CA LYS A 26 -8.21 20.47 -19.13
C LYS A 26 -8.97 19.16 -18.93
N GLY A 27 -8.40 18.03 -19.38
CA GLY A 27 -9.02 16.73 -19.33
C GLY A 27 -10.15 16.54 -20.32
N GLN A 28 -10.15 17.30 -21.43
CA GLN A 28 -11.08 17.10 -22.53
C GLN A 28 -10.50 16.05 -23.48
N LEU A 29 -11.33 15.06 -23.80
CA LEU A 29 -11.00 14.01 -24.74
C LEU A 29 -11.47 14.43 -26.15
N VAL A 30 -10.53 14.43 -27.11
CA VAL A 30 -10.83 14.59 -28.54
C VAL A 30 -10.45 13.28 -29.23
N TRP A 31 -11.44 12.52 -29.66
CA TRP A 31 -11.24 11.21 -30.26
C TRP A 31 -12.23 11.03 -31.43
N ASP A 32 -11.70 10.68 -32.57
CA ASP A 32 -12.50 10.25 -33.75
C ASP A 32 -12.72 8.75 -33.58
N ALA A 33 -13.86 8.40 -32.97
CA ALA A 33 -14.18 7.02 -32.60
C ALA A 33 -14.42 6.20 -33.88
N PRO A 34 -13.81 5.02 -34.00
CA PRO A 34 -14.17 4.06 -35.05
C PRO A 34 -15.65 3.66 -34.97
N GLU A 35 -16.20 3.14 -36.07
CA GLU A 35 -17.55 2.62 -36.07
C GLU A 35 -17.67 1.47 -35.05
N GLY A 36 -18.70 1.53 -34.17
CA GLY A 36 -18.92 0.54 -33.11
C GLY A 36 -19.61 1.11 -31.88
N ASN A 37 -19.76 0.28 -30.87
CA ASN A 37 -20.26 0.67 -29.54
C ASN A 37 -19.10 0.77 -28.56
N TRP A 38 -18.87 1.95 -28.01
CA TRP A 38 -17.75 2.21 -27.12
C TRP A 38 -18.21 2.58 -25.73
N ASN A 39 -17.54 2.01 -24.72
CA ASN A 39 -17.59 2.47 -23.35
C ASN A 39 -16.31 3.25 -23.05
N ILE A 40 -16.42 4.52 -22.71
CA ILE A 40 -15.27 5.35 -22.30
C ILE A 40 -15.21 5.34 -20.78
N ILE A 41 -14.11 4.81 -20.24
CA ILE A 41 -13.84 4.78 -18.81
C ILE A 41 -12.69 5.74 -18.53
N ARG A 42 -12.90 6.67 -17.61
CA ARG A 42 -11.86 7.59 -17.13
C ARG A 42 -11.40 7.16 -15.74
N PHE A 43 -10.14 6.79 -15.68
CA PHE A 43 -9.48 6.54 -14.39
C PHE A 43 -8.79 7.81 -13.89
N GLY A 44 -8.72 7.95 -12.59
CA GLY A 44 -8.02 9.03 -11.94
C GLY A 44 -7.69 8.65 -10.51
N TYR A 45 -6.73 9.32 -9.92
CA TYR A 45 -6.39 9.19 -8.52
C TYR A 45 -6.40 10.54 -7.81
N THR A 46 -6.55 10.50 -6.51
CA THR A 46 -6.55 11.69 -5.66
C THR A 46 -5.93 11.36 -4.31
N LEU A 47 -5.63 12.37 -3.55
CA LEU A 47 -5.16 12.20 -2.18
C LEU A 47 -6.22 11.44 -1.35
N THR A 48 -5.77 10.55 -0.47
CA THR A 48 -6.65 9.84 0.46
C THR A 48 -7.33 10.79 1.44
N GLY A 49 -6.72 11.96 1.67
CA GLY A 49 -7.12 12.92 2.68
C GLY A 49 -6.89 12.43 4.11
N ALA A 50 -6.16 11.31 4.29
CA ALA A 50 -5.74 10.86 5.60
C ALA A 50 -4.69 11.83 6.16
N LYS A 51 -4.79 12.08 7.45
CA LYS A 51 -3.86 12.92 8.19
C LYS A 51 -3.16 12.07 9.23
N ASN A 52 -1.93 12.48 9.57
CA ASN A 52 -1.20 11.89 10.67
C ASN A 52 -1.91 12.19 12.00
N GLY A 53 -1.80 11.28 12.94
CA GLY A 53 -2.37 11.45 14.29
C GLY A 53 -1.99 10.30 15.21
N PRO A 54 -1.90 10.58 16.52
CA PRO A 54 -2.06 11.90 17.14
C PRO A 54 -0.91 12.85 16.81
N ALA A 55 -1.22 14.12 16.62
CA ALA A 55 -0.23 15.17 16.33
C ALA A 55 -0.61 16.49 17.03
N THR A 56 0.38 17.36 17.23
CA THR A 56 0.11 18.75 17.64
C THR A 56 -0.51 19.52 16.46
N ALA A 57 -1.18 20.64 16.74
CA ALA A 57 -1.78 21.48 15.69
C ALA A 57 -0.74 21.91 14.62
N GLU A 58 0.49 22.16 15.02
CA GLU A 58 1.58 22.56 14.12
C GLU A 58 2.18 21.37 13.33
N GLY A 59 1.99 20.17 13.84
CA GLY A 59 2.50 18.92 13.23
C GLY A 59 1.44 18.16 12.41
N GLU A 60 0.17 18.60 12.46
CA GLU A 60 -0.88 17.94 11.69
C GLU A 60 -0.69 18.19 10.18
N GLY A 61 -0.69 17.12 9.40
CA GLY A 61 -0.56 17.17 7.95
C GLY A 61 -1.12 15.92 7.29
N LEU A 62 -1.00 15.88 5.97
CA LEU A 62 -1.36 14.68 5.21
C LEU A 62 -0.37 13.56 5.49
N GLU A 63 -0.87 12.33 5.50
CA GLU A 63 -0.04 11.13 5.52
C GLU A 63 0.91 11.08 4.33
N VAL A 64 2.10 10.53 4.55
CA VAL A 64 3.11 10.32 3.52
C VAL A 64 2.64 9.27 2.51
N ASP A 65 3.03 9.42 1.25
CA ASP A 65 2.89 8.36 0.26
C ASP A 65 3.78 7.16 0.63
N LYS A 66 3.16 6.07 1.07
CA LYS A 66 3.86 4.88 1.56
C LYS A 66 4.42 4.00 0.44
N MET A 67 4.08 4.30 -0.82
CA MET A 67 4.62 3.58 -1.99
C MET A 67 5.79 4.34 -2.64
N ASP A 68 6.08 5.59 -2.20
CA ASP A 68 7.13 6.42 -2.78
C ASP A 68 8.26 6.69 -1.78
N THR A 69 9.46 6.21 -2.10
CA THR A 69 10.66 6.42 -1.29
C THR A 69 11.08 7.89 -1.22
N THR A 70 10.77 8.70 -2.24
CA THR A 70 11.08 10.13 -2.26
C THR A 70 10.28 10.87 -1.20
N SER A 71 8.99 10.56 -1.10
CA SER A 71 8.10 11.10 -0.09
C SER A 71 8.53 10.69 1.32
N LEU A 72 8.92 9.42 1.50
CA LEU A 72 9.42 8.93 2.78
C LEU A 72 10.76 9.58 3.15
N ASN A 73 11.68 9.75 2.20
CA ASN A 73 12.93 10.48 2.41
C ASN A 73 12.68 11.93 2.86
N PHE A 74 11.71 12.60 2.24
CA PHE A 74 11.35 13.96 2.64
C PHE A 74 10.84 14.00 4.08
N HIS A 75 9.93 13.08 4.44
CA HIS A 75 9.41 12.97 5.81
C HIS A 75 10.52 12.68 6.82
N TYR A 76 11.35 11.67 6.56
CA TYR A 76 12.47 11.29 7.42
C TYR A 76 13.43 12.47 7.66
N ASN A 77 13.85 13.15 6.60
CA ASN A 77 14.78 14.27 6.70
C ASN A 77 14.16 15.50 7.37
N SER A 78 12.85 15.69 7.23
CA SER A 78 12.13 16.82 7.81
C SER A 78 11.91 16.69 9.31
N PHE A 79 11.86 15.46 9.84
CA PHE A 79 11.57 15.17 11.23
C PHE A 79 12.60 14.26 11.89
N ALA A 80 12.66 12.98 11.54
CA ALA A 80 13.49 11.98 12.21
C ALA A 80 14.98 12.35 12.21
N LYS A 81 15.51 12.79 11.06
CA LYS A 81 16.91 13.21 10.93
C LYS A 81 17.26 14.39 11.83
N LYS A 82 16.32 15.30 12.09
CA LYS A 82 16.56 16.40 13.03
C LYS A 82 16.71 15.91 14.46
N LEU A 83 15.93 14.90 14.86
CA LEU A 83 16.06 14.28 16.18
C LEU A 83 17.40 13.57 16.33
N VAL A 84 17.82 12.80 15.32
CA VAL A 84 19.16 12.17 15.27
C VAL A 84 20.27 13.20 15.46
N ASN A 85 20.23 14.28 14.69
CA ASN A 85 21.24 15.33 14.76
C ASN A 85 21.25 16.03 16.13
N HIS A 86 20.07 16.21 16.75
CA HIS A 86 19.97 16.83 18.08
C HIS A 86 20.46 15.89 19.19
N ALA A 87 20.22 14.59 19.08
CA ALA A 87 20.65 13.60 20.04
C ALA A 87 22.19 13.45 20.07
N GLY A 88 22.88 13.70 18.95
CA GLY A 88 24.32 13.69 18.87
C GLY A 88 24.95 12.38 19.35
N GLU A 89 25.77 12.42 20.39
CA GLU A 89 26.47 11.27 20.97
C GLU A 89 25.52 10.20 21.58
N TYR A 90 24.29 10.56 21.87
CA TYR A 90 23.29 9.61 22.39
C TYR A 90 22.67 8.74 21.30
N THR A 91 22.88 9.06 20.01
CA THR A 91 22.35 8.30 18.87
C THR A 91 22.99 6.91 18.82
N GLY A 92 22.15 5.88 18.67
CA GLY A 92 22.58 4.48 18.59
C GLY A 92 22.86 3.81 19.93
N ASN A 93 22.77 4.57 21.04
CA ASN A 93 22.92 3.99 22.39
C ASN A 93 21.74 4.33 23.30
N THR A 94 21.59 5.56 23.76
CA THR A 94 20.46 6.00 24.59
C THR A 94 19.23 6.27 23.74
N PHE A 95 19.39 7.00 22.64
CA PHE A 95 18.39 7.15 21.59
C PHE A 95 18.67 6.12 20.50
N LYS A 96 18.05 4.95 20.64
CA LYS A 96 18.38 3.76 19.85
C LYS A 96 17.36 3.46 18.76
N PHE A 97 16.07 3.68 19.05
CA PHE A 97 14.97 3.26 18.18
C PHE A 97 14.14 4.44 17.71
N PHE A 98 13.65 4.33 16.48
CA PHE A 98 12.41 4.96 16.08
C PHE A 98 11.28 3.94 16.20
N LEU A 99 10.16 4.34 16.82
CA LEU A 99 8.96 3.56 16.91
C LEU A 99 8.06 3.85 15.70
N PHE A 100 7.69 2.78 15.02
CA PHE A 100 6.66 2.75 14.00
C PHE A 100 5.41 2.15 14.62
N ASP A 101 4.38 2.95 14.75
CA ASP A 101 3.10 2.54 15.29
C ASP A 101 2.22 1.89 14.21
N SER A 102 1.09 1.32 14.61
CA SER A 102 0.13 0.67 13.71
C SER A 102 -0.33 1.59 12.56
N TRP A 103 -0.69 0.98 11.43
CA TRP A 103 -1.30 1.73 10.33
C TRP A 103 -2.80 1.89 10.56
N GLU A 104 -3.21 3.05 11.06
CA GLU A 104 -4.59 3.38 11.40
C GLU A 104 -5.23 4.43 10.47
N CYS A 105 -4.49 4.87 9.48
CA CYS A 105 -5.00 5.76 8.43
C CYS A 105 -5.65 4.97 7.29
N LYS A 106 -6.31 5.70 6.38
CA LYS A 106 -7.01 5.10 5.23
C LYS A 106 -6.06 4.28 4.36
N GLN A 107 -6.64 3.32 3.61
CA GLN A 107 -5.91 2.56 2.60
C GLN A 107 -5.37 3.47 1.50
N GLN A 108 -4.19 3.10 1.01
CA GLN A 108 -3.57 3.65 -0.18
C GLN A 108 -3.46 2.53 -1.22
N ASN A 109 -3.85 2.80 -2.45
CA ASN A 109 -3.85 1.82 -3.55
C ASN A 109 -3.23 2.37 -4.84
N TRP A 110 -2.63 3.56 -4.80
CA TRP A 110 -2.02 4.20 -5.94
C TRP A 110 -0.89 5.14 -5.53
N THR A 111 0.09 5.27 -6.41
CA THR A 111 1.14 6.29 -6.41
C THR A 111 1.44 6.72 -7.84
N GLU A 112 2.11 7.83 -8.06
CA GLU A 112 2.43 8.33 -9.40
C GLU A 112 3.17 7.30 -10.26
N HIS A 113 4.10 6.56 -9.65
CA HIS A 113 4.93 5.57 -10.35
C HIS A 113 4.33 4.16 -10.37
N PHE A 114 3.08 4.00 -9.93
CA PHE A 114 2.43 2.69 -9.86
C PHE A 114 2.41 1.93 -11.19
N PRO A 115 2.06 2.55 -12.35
CA PRO A 115 2.03 1.83 -13.62
C PRO A 115 3.39 1.24 -14.01
N SER A 116 4.47 1.99 -13.87
CA SER A 116 5.81 1.52 -14.18
C SER A 116 6.29 0.45 -13.20
N ALA A 117 5.95 0.57 -11.91
CA ALA A 117 6.26 -0.44 -10.91
C ALA A 117 5.51 -1.75 -11.20
N PHE A 118 4.23 -1.66 -11.55
CA PHE A 118 3.42 -2.81 -11.93
C PHE A 118 4.02 -3.55 -13.12
N GLU A 119 4.35 -2.81 -14.20
CA GLU A 119 4.94 -3.40 -15.40
C GLU A 119 6.29 -4.07 -15.12
N ASN A 120 7.15 -3.43 -14.31
CA ASN A 120 8.44 -3.99 -13.93
C ASN A 120 8.32 -5.28 -13.10
N LEU A 121 7.31 -5.38 -12.24
CA LEU A 121 7.12 -6.54 -11.37
C LEU A 121 6.42 -7.70 -12.08
N ASN A 122 5.47 -7.41 -12.97
CA ASN A 122 4.60 -8.43 -13.56
C ASN A 122 4.89 -8.72 -15.04
N GLY A 123 5.65 -7.83 -15.72
CA GLY A 123 6.09 -8.05 -17.11
C GLY A 123 5.03 -7.72 -18.17
N TYR A 124 3.94 -7.05 -17.79
CA TYR A 124 2.91 -6.58 -18.74
C TYR A 124 2.33 -5.23 -18.32
N SER A 125 1.74 -4.51 -19.28
CA SER A 125 1.21 -3.16 -19.04
C SER A 125 -0.09 -3.19 -18.24
N LEU A 126 -0.19 -2.31 -17.24
CA LEU A 126 -1.39 -2.10 -16.45
C LEU A 126 -2.57 -1.61 -17.30
N ASN A 127 -2.30 -0.75 -18.30
CA ASN A 127 -3.35 0.01 -18.99
C ASN A 127 -4.36 -0.89 -19.71
N SER A 128 -3.91 -2.00 -20.28
CA SER A 128 -4.80 -2.96 -20.97
C SER A 128 -5.71 -3.74 -20.01
N TRP A 129 -5.42 -3.75 -18.72
CA TRP A 129 -6.13 -4.53 -17.71
C TRP A 129 -6.91 -3.68 -16.70
N ILE A 130 -6.65 -2.37 -16.65
CA ILE A 130 -7.25 -1.48 -15.66
C ILE A 130 -8.79 -1.50 -15.64
N PRO A 131 -9.52 -1.77 -16.76
CA PRO A 131 -10.98 -1.90 -16.73
C PRO A 131 -11.49 -3.01 -15.82
N VAL A 132 -10.65 -4.03 -15.50
CA VAL A 132 -10.99 -5.09 -14.54
C VAL A 132 -11.27 -4.51 -13.15
N LEU A 133 -10.64 -3.39 -12.77
CA LEU A 133 -10.91 -2.71 -11.51
C LEU A 133 -12.34 -2.16 -11.43
N CYS A 134 -13.02 -1.98 -12.58
CA CYS A 134 -14.42 -1.59 -12.67
C CYS A 134 -15.38 -2.77 -12.81
N GLY A 135 -14.85 -4.01 -12.81
CA GLY A 135 -15.64 -5.23 -12.91
C GLY A 135 -15.85 -5.75 -14.34
N GLU A 136 -15.12 -5.19 -15.31
CA GLU A 136 -15.08 -5.78 -16.65
C GLU A 136 -14.25 -7.08 -16.62
N LEU A 137 -14.61 -8.04 -17.49
CA LEU A 137 -13.82 -9.26 -17.69
C LEU A 137 -13.01 -9.12 -18.98
N ILE A 138 -11.69 -9.32 -18.85
CA ILE A 138 -10.78 -9.28 -20.00
C ILE A 138 -10.25 -10.68 -20.23
N ASN A 139 -10.28 -11.14 -21.46
CA ASN A 139 -9.98 -12.48 -21.94
C ASN A 139 -10.87 -13.55 -21.30
N ASN A 140 -10.75 -13.78 -20.00
CA ASN A 140 -11.54 -14.74 -19.21
C ASN A 140 -11.47 -14.39 -17.72
N LEU A 141 -12.20 -15.14 -16.90
CA LEU A 141 -12.26 -14.92 -15.45
C LEU A 141 -10.89 -15.15 -14.80
N ASP A 142 -10.21 -16.24 -15.16
CA ASP A 142 -8.94 -16.63 -14.51
C ASP A 142 -7.85 -15.59 -14.75
N GLU A 143 -7.76 -15.04 -15.96
CA GLU A 143 -6.80 -13.98 -16.28
C GLU A 143 -7.16 -12.65 -15.60
N SER A 144 -8.45 -12.31 -15.52
CA SER A 144 -8.91 -11.13 -14.80
C SER A 144 -8.64 -11.24 -13.29
N GLU A 145 -8.82 -12.41 -12.70
CA GLU A 145 -8.47 -12.69 -11.29
C GLU A 145 -6.95 -12.66 -11.08
N ALA A 146 -6.16 -13.19 -12.00
CA ALA A 146 -4.71 -13.11 -11.96
C ALA A 146 -4.23 -11.64 -11.97
N PHE A 147 -4.80 -10.80 -12.85
CA PHE A 147 -4.51 -9.37 -12.84
C PHE A 147 -4.84 -8.72 -11.49
N LEU A 148 -6.00 -9.03 -10.88
CA LEU A 148 -6.37 -8.49 -9.57
C LEU A 148 -5.41 -8.94 -8.47
N HIS A 149 -4.91 -10.17 -8.56
CA HIS A 149 -3.86 -10.66 -7.66
C HIS A 149 -2.57 -9.87 -7.84
N ASP A 150 -2.10 -9.70 -9.08
CA ASP A 150 -0.87 -8.97 -9.40
C ASP A 150 -0.96 -7.49 -8.99
N PHE A 151 -2.12 -6.87 -9.19
CA PHE A 151 -2.39 -5.50 -8.75
C PHE A 151 -2.24 -5.36 -7.24
N ARG A 152 -2.85 -6.26 -6.46
CA ARG A 152 -2.75 -6.25 -4.98
C ARG A 152 -1.34 -6.60 -4.50
N SER A 153 -0.70 -7.54 -5.15
CA SER A 153 0.69 -7.94 -4.84
C SER A 153 1.67 -6.80 -5.10
N THR A 154 1.46 -6.03 -6.16
CA THR A 154 2.25 -4.82 -6.45
C THR A 154 2.08 -3.78 -5.34
N ILE A 155 0.85 -3.53 -4.86
CA ILE A 155 0.59 -2.64 -3.72
C ILE A 155 1.36 -3.12 -2.49
N ALA A 156 1.21 -4.40 -2.14
CA ALA A 156 1.85 -4.99 -0.98
C ALA A 156 3.38 -4.92 -1.06
N TYR A 157 3.93 -5.20 -2.24
CA TYR A 157 5.36 -5.08 -2.51
C TYR A 157 5.87 -3.65 -2.31
N LEU A 158 5.20 -2.67 -2.92
CA LEU A 158 5.62 -1.27 -2.82
C LEU A 158 5.57 -0.78 -1.37
N ILE A 159 4.50 -1.06 -0.65
CA ILE A 159 4.39 -0.66 0.76
C ILE A 159 5.46 -1.37 1.61
N GLY A 160 5.62 -2.67 1.44
CA GLY A 160 6.63 -3.43 2.18
C GLY A 160 8.05 -2.90 1.96
N ASN A 161 8.41 -2.64 0.70
CA ASN A 161 9.78 -2.25 0.36
C ASN A 161 10.03 -0.73 0.46
N ASN A 162 9.08 0.10 0.00
CA ASN A 162 9.30 1.55 -0.09
C ASN A 162 8.94 2.28 1.20
N TYR A 163 8.20 1.65 2.11
CA TYR A 163 7.87 2.21 3.40
C TYR A 163 8.62 1.51 4.53
N TYR A 164 8.29 0.25 4.85
CA TYR A 164 8.88 -0.43 6.01
C TYR A 164 10.37 -0.70 5.83
N LYS A 165 10.75 -1.41 4.76
CA LYS A 165 12.17 -1.70 4.49
C LYS A 165 12.97 -0.41 4.32
N HIS A 166 12.50 0.53 3.51
CA HIS A 166 13.22 1.77 3.27
C HIS A 166 13.40 2.61 4.53
N PHE A 167 12.39 2.63 5.44
CA PHE A 167 12.55 3.30 6.72
C PHE A 167 13.58 2.61 7.61
N ALA A 168 13.62 1.27 7.66
CA ALA A 168 14.67 0.54 8.35
C ALA A 168 16.05 0.90 7.79
N ASP A 169 16.20 0.91 6.45
CA ASP A 169 17.45 1.31 5.79
C ASP A 169 17.88 2.73 6.17
N LEU A 170 16.92 3.67 6.30
CA LEU A 170 17.19 5.03 6.75
C LEU A 170 17.63 5.09 8.23
N CYS A 171 17.02 4.28 9.09
CA CYS A 171 17.43 4.14 10.48
C CYS A 171 18.86 3.62 10.57
N HIS A 172 19.17 2.51 9.91
CA HIS A 172 20.51 1.89 9.91
C HIS A 172 21.59 2.84 9.39
N ARG A 173 21.31 3.58 8.32
CA ARG A 173 22.21 4.61 7.81
C ARG A 173 22.62 5.64 8.88
N ASP A 174 21.70 5.95 9.78
CA ASP A 174 21.87 6.93 10.83
C ASP A 174 22.22 6.31 12.21
N ASN A 175 22.65 5.02 12.21
CA ASN A 175 22.99 4.26 13.42
C ASN A 175 21.81 4.15 14.41
N MET A 176 20.60 4.06 13.89
CA MET A 176 19.36 3.82 14.62
C MET A 176 18.79 2.45 14.24
N GLU A 177 17.88 1.94 15.03
CA GLU A 177 17.13 0.72 14.79
C GLU A 177 15.64 1.05 14.61
N MET A 178 14.92 0.21 13.88
CA MET A 178 13.47 0.32 13.70
C MET A 178 12.75 -0.63 14.66
N HIS A 179 11.97 -0.05 15.57
CA HIS A 179 11.01 -0.76 16.40
C HIS A 179 9.62 -0.58 15.75
N ALA A 180 9.01 -1.63 15.25
CA ALA A 180 7.79 -1.48 14.47
C ALA A 180 6.67 -2.40 14.90
N GLU A 181 5.48 -1.82 14.96
CA GLU A 181 4.22 -2.50 15.00
C GLU A 181 3.64 -2.52 13.58
N VAL A 182 3.80 -3.64 12.86
CA VAL A 182 3.28 -3.80 11.51
C VAL A 182 1.87 -4.39 11.61
N ILE A 183 0.95 -3.58 12.09
CA ILE A 183 -0.48 -3.91 12.19
C ILE A 183 -1.26 -2.94 11.31
N TYR A 184 -2.36 -3.42 10.78
CA TYR A 184 -3.32 -2.64 10.03
C TYR A 184 -4.70 -2.75 10.70
N SER A 185 -5.26 -1.63 11.12
CA SER A 185 -6.55 -1.56 11.83
C SER A 185 -7.77 -1.88 10.96
N GLY A 186 -7.60 -2.04 9.64
CA GLY A 186 -8.66 -2.35 8.71
C GLY A 186 -8.82 -3.84 8.43
N LYS A 187 -9.96 -4.21 7.82
CA LYS A 187 -10.31 -5.60 7.54
C LYS A 187 -9.39 -6.29 6.52
N TYR A 188 -8.83 -5.53 5.58
CA TYR A 188 -8.00 -6.06 4.49
C TYR A 188 -6.70 -5.25 4.42
N PRO A 189 -5.60 -5.75 4.98
CA PRO A 189 -4.32 -5.04 4.93
C PRO A 189 -3.83 -4.92 3.48
N PRO A 190 -3.35 -3.74 3.07
CA PRO A 190 -2.82 -3.53 1.73
C PRO A 190 -1.35 -3.98 1.61
N LEU A 191 -0.88 -4.86 2.48
CA LEU A 191 0.52 -5.29 2.56
C LEU A 191 0.63 -6.74 3.05
N ASP A 192 1.78 -7.35 2.81
CA ASP A 192 2.20 -8.57 3.47
C ASP A 192 2.76 -8.23 4.85
N ILE A 193 1.94 -8.40 5.89
CA ILE A 193 2.28 -8.06 7.28
C ILE A 193 3.51 -8.85 7.76
N MET A 194 3.62 -10.13 7.42
CA MET A 194 4.74 -10.98 7.83
C MET A 194 6.04 -10.48 7.21
N LYS A 195 6.03 -10.21 5.92
CA LYS A 195 7.19 -9.69 5.20
C LYS A 195 7.60 -8.30 5.70
N ALA A 196 6.64 -7.40 5.88
CA ALA A 196 6.92 -6.05 6.38
C ALA A 196 7.49 -6.07 7.81
N ASN A 197 6.98 -6.95 8.67
CA ASN A 197 7.48 -7.14 10.04
C ASN A 197 8.91 -7.69 10.08
N SER A 198 9.32 -8.49 9.08
CA SER A 198 10.68 -9.02 9.01
C SER A 198 11.76 -7.93 8.79
N TYR A 199 11.37 -6.73 8.41
CA TYR A 199 12.30 -5.60 8.26
C TYR A 199 12.56 -4.83 9.56
N ALA A 200 11.74 -5.04 10.59
CA ALA A 200 11.94 -4.41 11.89
C ALA A 200 13.09 -5.08 12.66
N ASP A 201 13.97 -4.28 13.25
CA ASP A 201 15.02 -4.78 14.16
C ASP A 201 14.39 -5.31 15.47
N LEU A 202 13.30 -4.68 15.88
CA LEU A 202 12.50 -5.11 17.02
C LEU A 202 11.03 -5.14 16.61
N PRO A 203 10.53 -6.29 16.13
CA PRO A 203 9.11 -6.46 15.84
C PRO A 203 8.26 -6.35 17.11
N MET A 204 7.15 -5.64 17.00
CA MET A 204 6.21 -5.43 18.09
C MET A 204 4.80 -5.80 17.63
N PHE A 205 3.97 -6.20 18.57
CA PHE A 205 2.53 -6.28 18.37
C PHE A 205 1.82 -5.87 19.66
N GLU A 206 0.58 -5.53 19.53
CA GLU A 206 -0.28 -5.06 20.60
C GLU A 206 -1.13 -6.20 21.18
N PHE A 207 -1.31 -6.21 22.48
CA PHE A 207 -2.34 -7.00 23.15
C PHE A 207 -3.02 -6.15 24.21
N TRP A 208 -4.30 -6.40 24.42
CA TRP A 208 -5.11 -5.63 25.38
C TRP A 208 -5.43 -6.46 26.59
N ALA A 209 -5.19 -5.92 27.79
CA ALA A 209 -5.52 -6.55 29.06
C ALA A 209 -6.50 -5.66 29.83
N GLY A 210 -7.48 -6.28 30.53
CA GLY A 210 -8.35 -5.58 31.48
C GLY A 210 -9.62 -4.98 30.91
N HIS A 211 -10.00 -5.29 29.67
CA HIS A 211 -11.38 -5.09 29.25
C HIS A 211 -12.29 -6.11 29.92
N ASN A 212 -13.29 -5.64 30.68
CA ASN A 212 -14.25 -6.46 31.40
C ASN A 212 -15.26 -7.18 30.50
N ASP A 213 -15.16 -7.00 29.20
CA ASP A 213 -15.97 -7.71 28.23
C ASP A 213 -15.18 -8.92 27.75
N ASP A 214 -15.65 -10.11 28.16
CA ASP A 214 -15.12 -11.42 27.76
C ASP A 214 -15.08 -11.67 26.23
N THR A 215 -15.32 -10.64 25.44
CA THR A 215 -15.49 -10.67 23.99
C THR A 215 -14.18 -10.51 23.20
N PHE A 216 -13.06 -10.18 23.82
CA PHE A 216 -11.80 -9.96 23.09
C PHE A 216 -11.02 -11.24 22.73
N ILE A 217 -11.50 -12.41 23.15
CA ILE A 217 -10.94 -13.71 22.75
C ILE A 217 -12.03 -14.62 22.15
N GLU A 218 -13.11 -14.09 21.67
CA GLU A 218 -13.97 -14.86 20.78
C GLU A 218 -13.33 -14.89 19.39
N PHE A 219 -12.64 -16.02 19.16
CA PHE A 219 -12.24 -16.46 17.85
C PHE A 219 -13.53 -16.68 17.06
N ASN A 220 -13.99 -15.66 16.34
CA ASN A 220 -15.08 -15.84 15.42
C ASN A 220 -14.49 -16.42 14.11
N PRO A 221 -14.73 -17.69 13.79
CA PRO A 221 -14.21 -18.30 12.57
C PRO A 221 -14.65 -17.61 11.29
N GLU A 222 -15.72 -16.78 11.36
CA GLU A 222 -16.25 -16.02 10.23
C GLU A 222 -15.43 -14.75 9.94
N ASP A 223 -14.65 -14.25 10.89
CA ASP A 223 -13.82 -13.05 10.72
C ASP A 223 -12.46 -13.33 10.07
N GLY A 224 -12.16 -14.58 9.78
CA GLY A 224 -10.90 -15.01 9.18
C GLY A 224 -9.72 -14.98 10.16
N PRO A 225 -8.52 -15.42 9.76
CA PRO A 225 -7.36 -15.54 10.65
C PRO A 225 -6.75 -14.17 10.94
N PHE A 226 -7.37 -13.41 11.84
CA PHE A 226 -6.92 -12.05 12.20
C PHE A 226 -5.68 -12.02 13.09
N PHE A 227 -5.21 -13.15 13.59
CA PHE A 227 -4.07 -13.20 14.49
C PHE A 227 -3.05 -14.25 14.06
N VAL A 228 -2.37 -13.99 12.93
CA VAL A 228 -1.04 -14.56 12.76
C VAL A 228 -0.11 -13.67 13.59
N PHE A 229 0.25 -14.16 14.79
CA PHE A 229 1.17 -13.45 15.64
C PHE A 229 2.48 -13.17 14.88
N PRO A 230 2.89 -11.93 14.70
CA PRO A 230 4.11 -11.59 13.98
C PRO A 230 5.39 -12.02 14.73
N MET A 231 5.27 -12.60 15.92
CA MET A 231 6.40 -13.00 16.77
C MET A 231 7.44 -13.90 16.10
N ASN A 232 7.12 -14.51 14.96
CA ASN A 232 8.04 -15.42 14.27
C ASN A 232 8.41 -14.94 12.85
N ALA A 233 8.05 -13.73 12.45
CA ALA A 233 8.37 -13.25 11.09
C ALA A 233 9.88 -13.23 10.85
N ALA A 234 10.68 -12.83 11.82
CA ALA A 234 12.14 -12.83 11.73
C ALA A 234 12.73 -14.26 11.62
N LEU A 235 12.02 -15.29 12.07
CA LEU A 235 12.49 -16.69 11.98
C LEU A 235 12.20 -17.35 10.63
N PHE A 236 11.37 -16.76 9.79
CA PHE A 236 10.97 -17.33 8.50
C PHE A 236 11.70 -16.71 7.29
N TYR A 237 12.44 -15.61 7.48
CA TYR A 237 13.06 -14.84 6.40
C TYR A 237 14.58 -14.66 6.54
N ASP A 238 15.22 -15.41 7.45
CA ASP A 238 16.70 -15.52 7.54
C ASP A 238 17.31 -16.32 6.37
#